data_ea1ec7e3b2eb8e44632be7dbdd0541a2
#
_entry.id   ea1ec7e3b2eb8e44632be7dbdd0541a2
#
_cell.length_a   1.000
_cell.length_b   1.000
_cell.length_c   1.000
_cell.angle_alpha   90.00
_cell.angle_beta   90.00
_cell.angle_gamma   90.00
#
_symmetry.space_group_name_H-M   'P 1'
#
loop_
_entity.id
_entity.type
_entity.pdbx_description
1 polymer ?
#
loop_
_entity_poly.entity_id
_entity_poly.type
_entity_poly.pdbx_seq_one_letter_code
_entity_poly.pdbx_strand_id
1 'polypeptide(L)'
;MSHTPTADTSAPEKSARPSLAVLIPTLNRPHDLRVTVETLLRQSVLPRELIIVDQSRTDESELAVRALLEESQQGPAIKLQYRRDPSINSLAIARNVALSMSHSEIILFLDDDVELEADFVERLLDGYVEDPLLGGISGIITNYKPGTLSHRLWQAIFVHGPFRDDRQSIYHRAEELRHSGRIPVTRFGGGLMSFRARVIAGVQFDENLRGSSEGEDVDFCMHLPPETRLAIDPRARLVHKASPLGRRTEHWSAAVVRGTSYLYHRNWRSHSLAFGWLMTGFASIALLASLKQRSSRPWDDFVGAYRYGRSVGLASK
;
A
#
# COMPACT_ATOMS: atom_id res chain seq x y z
N MET A 1 54.60 38.79 5.75
CA MET A 1 54.15 37.54 5.09
C MET A 1 52.83 37.13 5.72
N SER A 2 51.74 37.48 5.10
CA SER A 2 50.38 37.21 5.58
C SER A 2 49.89 35.88 4.99
N HIS A 3 49.70 34.89 5.85
CA HIS A 3 49.03 33.65 5.48
C HIS A 3 47.52 33.84 5.52
N THR A 4 46.90 33.82 4.36
CA THR A 4 45.47 33.73 4.19
C THR A 4 45.05 32.24 4.33
N PRO A 5 44.13 31.86 5.22
CA PRO A 5 43.62 30.49 5.24
C PRO A 5 42.68 30.29 4.08
N THR A 6 43.00 29.34 3.21
CA THR A 6 42.10 28.82 2.18
C THR A 6 40.97 28.08 2.87
N ALA A 7 39.74 28.58 2.76
CA ALA A 7 38.54 27.88 3.18
C ALA A 7 38.38 26.64 2.31
N ASP A 8 38.46 25.46 2.93
CA ASP A 8 38.12 24.17 2.35
C ASP A 8 36.58 24.10 2.21
N THR A 9 36.08 24.37 1.01
CA THR A 9 34.67 24.19 0.63
C THR A 9 34.52 22.76 0.09
N SER A 10 34.72 21.76 0.93
CA SER A 10 34.27 20.42 0.65
C SER A 10 32.73 20.45 0.74
N ALA A 11 32.05 20.26 -0.40
CA ALA A 11 30.63 20.03 -0.46
C ALA A 11 30.27 18.87 0.50
N PRO A 12 29.17 18.93 1.26
CA PRO A 12 28.81 17.87 2.18
C PRO A 12 28.69 16.55 1.41
N GLU A 13 29.46 15.56 1.83
CA GLU A 13 29.43 14.20 1.31
C GLU A 13 27.97 13.71 1.35
N LYS A 14 27.38 13.46 0.19
CA LYS A 14 26.00 12.95 0.11
C LYS A 14 25.96 11.66 0.95
N SER A 15 25.29 11.68 2.08
CA SER A 15 25.05 10.50 2.90
C SER A 15 24.61 9.35 1.99
N ALA A 16 25.23 8.20 2.11
CA ALA A 16 24.90 7.03 1.30
C ALA A 16 23.40 6.70 1.45
N ARG A 17 22.72 6.47 0.33
CA ARG A 17 21.31 6.07 0.35
C ARG A 17 21.16 4.73 1.08
N PRO A 18 20.13 4.58 1.94
CA PRO A 18 19.88 3.31 2.61
C PRO A 18 19.48 2.22 1.62
N SER A 19 19.77 0.97 1.96
CA SER A 19 19.37 -0.20 1.18
C SER A 19 17.83 -0.36 1.16
N LEU A 20 17.28 -0.73 0.00
CA LEU A 20 15.84 -0.92 -0.24
C LEU A 20 15.53 -2.37 -0.57
N ALA A 21 14.54 -2.96 0.10
CA ALA A 21 13.83 -4.14 -0.35
C ALA A 21 12.45 -3.77 -0.88
N VAL A 22 12.11 -4.33 -2.05
CA VAL A 22 10.76 -4.23 -2.62
C VAL A 22 10.07 -5.58 -2.42
N LEU A 23 8.93 -5.56 -1.72
CA LEU A 23 8.13 -6.73 -1.36
C LEU A 23 6.84 -6.73 -2.18
N ILE A 24 6.65 -7.75 -3.02
CA ILE A 24 5.51 -7.87 -3.93
C ILE A 24 4.77 -9.18 -3.65
N PRO A 25 3.58 -9.14 -3.02
CA PRO A 25 2.67 -10.27 -3.03
C PRO A 25 1.96 -10.35 -4.38
N THR A 26 1.76 -11.57 -4.92
CA THR A 26 1.05 -11.77 -6.20
C THR A 26 0.18 -13.02 -6.16
N LEU A 27 -0.86 -13.05 -7.00
CA LEU A 27 -1.76 -14.20 -7.15
C LEU A 27 -2.33 -14.25 -8.57
N ASN A 28 -1.89 -15.23 -9.39
CA ASN A 28 -2.41 -15.47 -10.75
C ASN A 28 -2.33 -14.25 -11.69
N ARG A 29 -1.24 -13.48 -11.64
CA ARG A 29 -1.02 -12.25 -12.40
C ARG A 29 0.36 -12.18 -13.05
N PRO A 30 0.77 -13.18 -13.85
CA PRO A 30 2.12 -13.19 -14.43
C PRO A 30 2.42 -11.99 -15.30
N HIS A 31 1.44 -11.50 -16.05
CA HIS A 31 1.60 -10.33 -16.92
C HIS A 31 1.76 -9.02 -16.13
N ASP A 32 0.89 -8.77 -15.14
CA ASP A 32 0.94 -7.55 -14.33
C ASP A 32 2.25 -7.50 -13.54
N LEU A 33 2.61 -8.60 -12.88
CA LEU A 33 3.87 -8.72 -12.14
C LEU A 33 5.09 -8.47 -13.04
N ARG A 34 5.10 -9.04 -14.26
CA ARG A 34 6.19 -8.82 -15.23
C ARG A 34 6.35 -7.35 -15.53
N VAL A 35 5.26 -6.61 -15.81
CA VAL A 35 5.29 -5.18 -16.10
C VAL A 35 5.82 -4.38 -14.90
N THR A 36 5.36 -4.69 -13.69
CA THR A 36 5.85 -4.06 -12.45
C THR A 36 7.35 -4.25 -12.27
N VAL A 37 7.86 -5.49 -12.42
CA VAL A 37 9.29 -5.80 -12.31
C VAL A 37 10.09 -5.13 -13.42
N GLU A 38 9.57 -5.06 -14.65
CA GLU A 38 10.21 -4.34 -15.75
C GLU A 38 10.42 -2.86 -15.44
N THR A 39 9.45 -2.20 -14.80
CA THR A 39 9.61 -0.80 -14.37
C THR A 39 10.61 -0.64 -13.21
N LEU A 40 10.75 -1.64 -12.34
CA LEU A 40 11.79 -1.67 -11.30
C LEU A 40 13.19 -1.81 -11.90
N LEU A 41 13.36 -2.61 -12.95
CA LEU A 41 14.64 -2.76 -13.65
C LEU A 41 15.09 -1.49 -14.42
N ARG A 42 14.14 -0.60 -14.71
CA ARG A 42 14.42 0.69 -15.38
C ARG A 42 14.65 1.86 -14.42
N GLN A 43 14.69 1.60 -13.11
CA GLN A 43 14.89 2.66 -12.14
C GLN A 43 16.31 3.26 -12.22
N SER A 44 16.43 4.58 -12.00
CA SER A 44 17.71 5.28 -11.88
C SER A 44 18.57 4.79 -10.70
N VAL A 45 17.89 4.31 -9.65
CA VAL A 45 18.47 3.65 -8.48
C VAL A 45 17.77 2.32 -8.27
N LEU A 46 18.51 1.22 -8.31
CA LEU A 46 17.93 -0.11 -8.16
C LEU A 46 17.69 -0.47 -6.69
N PRO A 47 16.61 -1.23 -6.38
CA PRO A 47 16.48 -1.86 -5.08
C PRO A 47 17.57 -2.92 -4.89
N ARG A 48 18.03 -3.10 -3.64
CA ARG A 48 18.98 -4.16 -3.29
C ARG A 48 18.34 -5.55 -3.33
N GLU A 49 17.08 -5.65 -2.86
CA GLU A 49 16.33 -6.89 -2.77
C GLU A 49 14.98 -6.74 -3.47
N LEU A 50 14.61 -7.75 -4.25
CA LEU A 50 13.27 -7.96 -4.77
C LEU A 50 12.73 -9.25 -4.16
N ILE A 51 11.69 -9.16 -3.35
CA ILE A 51 11.10 -10.28 -2.63
C ILE A 51 9.68 -10.47 -3.13
N ILE A 52 9.41 -11.62 -3.75
CA ILE A 52 8.10 -11.94 -4.31
C ILE A 52 7.53 -13.14 -3.56
N VAL A 53 6.30 -12.98 -3.05
CA VAL A 53 5.53 -14.07 -2.45
C VAL A 53 4.33 -14.35 -3.36
N ASP A 54 4.41 -15.46 -4.07
CA ASP A 54 3.42 -15.88 -5.07
C ASP A 54 2.50 -16.96 -4.51
N GLN A 55 1.21 -16.63 -4.43
CA GLN A 55 0.15 -17.50 -3.94
C GLN A 55 -0.46 -18.37 -5.08
N SER A 56 0.10 -18.30 -6.30
CA SER A 56 -0.39 -19.00 -7.48
C SER A 56 -0.08 -20.49 -7.42
N ARG A 57 -0.92 -21.28 -8.08
CA ARG A 57 -0.70 -22.74 -8.23
C ARG A 57 0.30 -23.07 -9.32
N THR A 58 0.42 -22.22 -10.35
CA THR A 58 1.36 -22.38 -11.47
C THR A 58 2.64 -21.57 -11.21
N ASP A 59 3.70 -21.87 -11.95
CA ASP A 59 4.99 -21.18 -11.90
C ASP A 59 5.15 -20.10 -12.98
N GLU A 60 4.09 -19.78 -13.70
CA GLU A 60 4.13 -18.80 -14.80
C GLU A 60 4.68 -17.44 -14.39
N SER A 61 4.28 -16.96 -13.21
CA SER A 61 4.76 -15.68 -12.66
C SER A 61 6.25 -15.75 -12.33
N GLU A 62 6.72 -16.85 -11.74
CA GLU A 62 8.12 -17.06 -11.41
C GLU A 62 8.99 -17.12 -12.66
N LEU A 63 8.59 -17.91 -13.65
CA LEU A 63 9.31 -18.05 -14.90
C LEU A 63 9.41 -16.70 -15.64
N ALA A 64 8.33 -15.93 -15.68
CA ALA A 64 8.31 -14.62 -16.31
C ALA A 64 9.27 -13.61 -15.63
N VAL A 65 9.35 -13.62 -14.30
CA VAL A 65 10.25 -12.74 -13.55
C VAL A 65 11.72 -13.15 -13.72
N ARG A 66 12.01 -14.46 -13.65
CA ARG A 66 13.40 -14.97 -13.80
C ARG A 66 13.94 -14.68 -15.20
N ALA A 67 13.14 -14.95 -16.25
CA ALA A 67 13.52 -14.64 -17.63
C ALA A 67 13.83 -13.14 -17.79
N LEU A 68 12.98 -12.27 -17.25
CA LEU A 68 13.17 -10.83 -17.32
C LEU A 68 14.46 -10.35 -16.64
N LEU A 69 14.81 -10.93 -15.48
CA LEU A 69 16.04 -10.62 -14.76
C LEU A 69 17.29 -11.13 -15.50
N GLU A 70 17.21 -12.31 -16.13
CA GLU A 70 18.31 -12.86 -16.92
C GLU A 70 18.56 -12.07 -18.20
N GLU A 71 17.52 -11.60 -18.87
CA GLU A 71 17.59 -10.78 -20.08
C GLU A 71 18.09 -9.34 -19.80
N SER A 72 17.92 -8.85 -18.55
CA SER A 72 18.25 -7.48 -18.17
C SER A 72 19.72 -7.36 -17.74
N GLN A 73 20.43 -6.36 -18.27
CA GLN A 73 21.77 -5.99 -17.77
C GLN A 73 21.75 -5.57 -16.29
N GLN A 74 20.64 -5.11 -15.78
CA GLN A 74 20.44 -4.65 -14.41
C GLN A 74 20.04 -5.80 -13.45
N GLY A 75 19.55 -6.92 -13.99
CA GLY A 75 19.08 -8.06 -13.21
C GLY A 75 20.06 -8.58 -12.17
N PRO A 76 21.37 -8.76 -12.52
CA PRO A 76 22.39 -9.24 -11.56
C PRO A 76 22.63 -8.31 -10.37
N ALA A 77 22.26 -7.03 -10.45
CA ALA A 77 22.39 -6.07 -9.35
C ALA A 77 21.29 -6.22 -8.28
N ILE A 78 20.21 -6.93 -8.58
CA ILE A 78 19.06 -7.13 -7.68
C ILE A 78 19.08 -8.55 -7.12
N LYS A 79 19.12 -8.69 -5.80
CA LYS A 79 18.97 -9.99 -5.15
C LYS A 79 17.50 -10.41 -5.17
N LEU A 80 17.13 -11.31 -6.10
CA LEU A 80 15.78 -11.91 -6.13
C LEU A 80 15.64 -12.99 -5.04
N GLN A 81 14.56 -12.89 -4.27
CA GLN A 81 14.04 -13.93 -3.40
C GLN A 81 12.59 -14.23 -3.82
N TYR A 82 12.36 -15.39 -4.42
CA TYR A 82 11.04 -15.80 -4.90
C TYR A 82 10.52 -16.97 -4.08
N ARG A 83 9.35 -16.81 -3.46
CA ARG A 83 8.67 -17.86 -2.72
C ARG A 83 7.29 -18.09 -3.31
N ARG A 84 7.09 -19.23 -3.96
CA ARG A 84 5.78 -19.70 -4.37
C ARG A 84 5.18 -20.62 -3.31
N ASP A 85 4.00 -20.25 -2.82
CA ASP A 85 3.32 -20.99 -1.76
C ASP A 85 1.80 -20.88 -1.92
N PRO A 86 1.17 -21.83 -2.66
CA PRO A 86 -0.28 -21.84 -2.87
C PRO A 86 -1.13 -22.07 -1.61
N SER A 87 -0.52 -22.41 -0.48
CA SER A 87 -1.23 -22.56 0.79
C SER A 87 -1.55 -21.20 1.45
N ILE A 88 -0.82 -20.15 1.07
CA ILE A 88 -1.09 -18.79 1.53
C ILE A 88 -2.38 -18.29 0.87
N ASN A 89 -3.37 -17.94 1.68
CA ASN A 89 -4.70 -17.55 1.23
C ASN A 89 -5.11 -16.13 1.67
N SER A 90 -4.13 -15.32 2.02
CA SER A 90 -4.31 -13.96 2.55
C SER A 90 -3.18 -13.05 2.09
N LEU A 91 -3.53 -11.82 1.68
CA LEU A 91 -2.57 -10.77 1.36
C LEU A 91 -1.72 -10.40 2.60
N ALA A 92 -2.35 -10.35 3.78
CA ALA A 92 -1.69 -10.07 5.04
C ALA A 92 -0.58 -11.09 5.34
N ILE A 93 -0.89 -12.39 5.19
CA ILE A 93 0.10 -13.47 5.38
C ILE A 93 1.24 -13.36 4.35
N ALA A 94 0.90 -13.12 3.07
CA ALA A 94 1.91 -12.98 2.03
C ALA A 94 2.89 -11.81 2.32
N ARG A 95 2.38 -10.67 2.83
CA ARG A 95 3.21 -9.52 3.23
C ARG A 95 4.08 -9.84 4.45
N ASN A 96 3.54 -10.54 5.46
CA ASN A 96 4.34 -10.95 6.62
C ASN A 96 5.47 -11.91 6.22
N VAL A 97 5.18 -12.86 5.34
CA VAL A 97 6.20 -13.78 4.78
C VAL A 97 7.27 -12.99 4.03
N ALA A 98 6.88 -12.07 3.13
CA ALA A 98 7.83 -11.25 2.41
C ALA A 98 8.68 -10.38 3.35
N LEU A 99 8.06 -9.78 4.37
CA LEU A 99 8.75 -8.98 5.39
C LEU A 99 9.80 -9.79 6.14
N SER A 100 9.49 -11.04 6.52
CA SER A 100 10.42 -11.93 7.24
C SER A 100 11.66 -12.33 6.43
N MET A 101 11.60 -12.18 5.09
CA MET A 101 12.71 -12.53 4.18
C MET A 101 13.65 -11.33 3.93
N SER A 102 13.25 -10.11 4.29
CA SER A 102 14.02 -8.90 4.01
C SER A 102 15.08 -8.59 5.04
N HIS A 103 16.22 -8.04 4.56
CA HIS A 103 17.34 -7.58 5.40
C HIS A 103 17.75 -6.13 5.08
N SER A 104 16.98 -5.41 4.29
CA SER A 104 17.27 -4.02 3.91
C SER A 104 16.80 -3.01 4.96
N GLU A 105 17.37 -1.80 4.93
CA GLU A 105 17.07 -0.72 5.89
C GLU A 105 15.70 -0.08 5.64
N ILE A 106 15.29 -0.03 4.37
CA ILE A 106 13.97 0.45 3.94
C ILE A 106 13.20 -0.72 3.32
N ILE A 107 11.96 -0.86 3.71
CA ILE A 107 11.02 -1.86 3.21
C ILE A 107 9.94 -1.14 2.41
N LEU A 108 9.77 -1.49 1.14
CA LEU A 108 8.69 -1.01 0.29
C LEU A 108 7.73 -2.17 0.00
N PHE A 109 6.51 -2.09 0.51
CA PHE A 109 5.40 -2.93 0.07
C PHE A 109 4.81 -2.32 -1.19
N LEU A 110 4.74 -3.11 -2.24
CA LEU A 110 4.29 -2.69 -3.57
C LEU A 110 3.33 -3.72 -4.14
N ASP A 111 2.25 -3.28 -4.78
CA ASP A 111 1.34 -4.17 -5.50
C ASP A 111 1.97 -4.66 -6.81
N ASP A 112 1.46 -5.76 -7.34
CA ASP A 112 1.95 -6.43 -8.56
C ASP A 112 1.44 -5.82 -9.87
N ASP A 113 0.59 -4.78 -9.81
CA ASP A 113 -0.08 -4.14 -10.94
C ASP A 113 0.20 -2.62 -11.04
N VAL A 114 1.45 -2.23 -10.80
CA VAL A 114 1.89 -0.83 -10.84
C VAL A 114 2.97 -0.58 -11.91
N GLU A 115 3.02 0.64 -12.41
CA GLU A 115 4.09 1.14 -13.27
C GLU A 115 4.77 2.35 -12.61
N LEU A 116 6.05 2.20 -12.28
CA LEU A 116 6.84 3.22 -11.60
C LEU A 116 7.43 4.22 -12.60
N GLU A 117 7.43 5.53 -12.30
CA GLU A 117 8.27 6.49 -13.02
C GLU A 117 9.76 6.15 -12.79
N ALA A 118 10.63 6.47 -13.75
CA ALA A 118 12.03 5.99 -13.78
C ALA A 118 12.89 6.43 -12.58
N ASP A 119 12.52 7.49 -11.88
CA ASP A 119 13.21 8.01 -10.70
C ASP A 119 12.47 7.76 -9.38
N PHE A 120 11.43 6.89 -9.38
CA PHE A 120 10.60 6.62 -8.22
C PHE A 120 11.41 6.16 -7.00
N VAL A 121 12.26 5.15 -7.17
CA VAL A 121 13.11 4.61 -6.09
C VAL A 121 14.09 5.66 -5.60
N GLU A 122 14.68 6.41 -6.50
CA GLU A 122 15.60 7.49 -6.16
C GLU A 122 14.91 8.55 -5.28
N ARG A 123 13.73 9.04 -5.70
CA ARG A 123 12.94 10.03 -4.94
C ARG A 123 12.54 9.53 -3.58
N LEU A 124 12.11 8.27 -3.51
CA LEU A 124 11.74 7.64 -2.25
C LEU A 124 12.91 7.60 -1.27
N LEU A 125 14.09 7.15 -1.73
CA LEU A 125 15.28 7.04 -0.89
C LEU A 125 15.85 8.41 -0.51
N ASP A 126 15.86 9.38 -1.43
CA ASP A 126 16.26 10.76 -1.14
C ASP A 126 15.38 11.35 -0.02
N GLY A 127 14.08 11.02 0.00
CA GLY A 127 13.20 11.42 1.08
C GLY A 127 13.65 10.96 2.46
N TYR A 128 14.16 9.73 2.57
CA TYR A 128 14.73 9.21 3.82
C TYR A 128 16.08 9.81 4.19
N VAL A 129 16.89 10.22 3.21
CA VAL A 129 18.17 10.91 3.45
C VAL A 129 17.91 12.35 3.89
N GLU A 130 17.00 13.06 3.22
CA GLU A 130 16.65 14.46 3.50
C GLU A 130 15.96 14.66 4.86
N ASP A 131 15.14 13.68 5.33
CA ASP A 131 14.51 13.71 6.65
C ASP A 131 14.72 12.39 7.41
N PRO A 132 15.79 12.28 8.21
CA PRO A 132 16.11 11.08 8.99
C PRO A 132 15.04 10.74 10.07
N LEU A 133 14.15 11.67 10.41
CA LEU A 133 13.08 11.47 11.40
C LEU A 133 11.83 10.83 10.80
N LEU A 134 11.71 10.77 9.47
CA LEU A 134 10.59 10.06 8.84
C LEU A 134 10.72 8.55 9.07
N GLY A 135 9.66 7.98 9.64
CA GLY A 135 9.51 6.55 9.85
C GLY A 135 8.99 5.83 8.61
N GLY A 136 8.19 6.52 7.79
CA GLY A 136 7.66 5.99 6.54
C GLY A 136 7.42 7.05 5.48
N ILE A 137 7.56 6.65 4.22
CA ILE A 137 7.28 7.47 3.03
C ILE A 137 6.47 6.63 2.04
N SER A 138 5.40 7.22 1.52
CA SER A 138 4.67 6.70 0.36
C SER A 138 4.88 7.61 -0.84
N GLY A 139 4.81 7.06 -2.05
CA GLY A 139 4.71 7.85 -3.27
C GLY A 139 3.28 8.29 -3.55
N ILE A 140 3.06 8.83 -4.74
CA ILE A 140 1.76 9.30 -5.22
C ILE A 140 1.28 8.47 -6.41
N ILE A 141 0.00 8.07 -6.38
CA ILE A 141 -0.67 7.39 -7.49
C ILE A 141 -1.23 8.47 -8.43
N THR A 142 -0.71 8.54 -9.66
CA THR A 142 -0.97 9.65 -10.59
C THR A 142 -2.27 9.51 -11.38
N ASN A 143 -2.75 8.29 -11.55
CA ASN A 143 -3.98 7.99 -12.30
C ASN A 143 -5.21 7.80 -11.42
N TYR A 144 -5.16 8.26 -10.17
CA TYR A 144 -6.28 8.17 -9.25
C TYR A 144 -7.43 9.08 -9.72
N LYS A 145 -8.59 8.47 -10.01
CA LYS A 145 -9.76 9.21 -10.53
C LYS A 145 -10.66 9.67 -9.38
N PRO A 146 -11.09 10.93 -9.40
CA PRO A 146 -12.08 11.41 -8.44
C PRO A 146 -13.38 10.62 -8.59
N GLY A 147 -14.00 10.30 -7.47
CA GLY A 147 -15.33 9.69 -7.45
C GLY A 147 -16.37 10.60 -8.10
N THR A 148 -17.48 10.00 -8.54
CA THR A 148 -18.64 10.75 -9.08
C THR A 148 -19.14 11.79 -8.07
N LEU A 149 -19.86 12.81 -8.54
CA LEU A 149 -20.43 13.83 -7.65
C LEU A 149 -21.32 13.19 -6.57
N SER A 150 -22.13 12.18 -6.94
CA SER A 150 -22.98 11.45 -5.99
C SER A 150 -22.16 10.72 -4.92
N HIS A 151 -21.03 10.11 -5.31
CA HIS A 151 -20.11 9.46 -4.37
C HIS A 151 -19.47 10.49 -3.41
N ARG A 152 -19.02 11.62 -3.94
CA ARG A 152 -18.43 12.70 -3.13
C ARG A 152 -19.43 13.29 -2.13
N LEU A 153 -20.69 13.51 -2.56
CA LEU A 153 -21.76 13.95 -1.66
C LEU A 153 -22.06 12.90 -0.58
N TRP A 154 -22.13 11.62 -0.97
CA TRP A 154 -22.33 10.54 -0.03
C TRP A 154 -21.20 10.49 1.01
N GLN A 155 -19.93 10.59 0.57
CA GLN A 155 -18.78 10.65 1.47
C GLN A 155 -18.88 11.86 2.43
N ALA A 156 -19.24 13.04 1.94
CA ALA A 156 -19.37 14.22 2.76
C ALA A 156 -20.44 14.09 3.86
N ILE A 157 -21.52 13.32 3.58
CA ILE A 157 -22.62 13.09 4.52
C ILE A 157 -22.27 11.97 5.53
N PHE A 158 -21.69 10.87 5.09
CA PHE A 158 -21.60 9.66 5.91
C PHE A 158 -20.20 9.35 6.44
N VAL A 159 -19.13 9.89 5.86
CA VAL A 159 -17.75 9.55 6.24
C VAL A 159 -17.16 10.62 7.17
N HIS A 160 -17.02 10.26 8.44
CA HIS A 160 -16.53 11.17 9.48
C HIS A 160 -15.46 10.53 10.38
N GLY A 161 -14.71 11.37 11.09
CA GLY A 161 -13.71 10.92 12.04
C GLY A 161 -12.62 10.05 11.40
N PRO A 162 -12.22 8.93 12.04
CA PRO A 162 -11.11 8.11 11.55
C PRO A 162 -11.43 7.35 10.25
N PHE A 163 -12.69 7.33 9.82
CA PHE A 163 -13.10 6.69 8.57
C PHE A 163 -12.82 7.55 7.34
N ARG A 164 -12.52 8.85 7.54
CA ARG A 164 -12.15 9.74 6.45
C ARG A 164 -10.75 9.45 5.95
N ASP A 165 -10.60 9.32 4.64
CA ASP A 165 -9.32 9.10 3.99
C ASP A 165 -8.82 10.38 3.31
N ASP A 166 -7.92 11.09 4.00
CA ASP A 166 -7.37 12.37 3.50
C ASP A 166 -6.37 12.18 2.34
N ARG A 167 -5.84 10.95 2.12
CA ARG A 167 -4.93 10.64 1.02
C ARG A 167 -5.59 10.84 -0.35
N GLN A 168 -6.90 10.58 -0.45
CA GLN A 168 -7.64 10.79 -1.69
C GLN A 168 -7.50 12.21 -2.23
N SER A 169 -7.55 13.20 -1.35
CA SER A 169 -7.39 14.61 -1.73
C SER A 169 -5.99 14.91 -2.28
N ILE A 170 -4.97 14.22 -1.77
CA ILE A 170 -3.58 14.33 -2.24
C ILE A 170 -3.45 13.70 -3.64
N TYR A 171 -3.97 12.47 -3.82
CA TYR A 171 -3.89 11.77 -5.10
C TYR A 171 -4.66 12.49 -6.22
N HIS A 172 -5.81 13.11 -5.92
CA HIS A 172 -6.55 13.91 -6.90
C HIS A 172 -5.77 15.12 -7.42
N ARG A 173 -4.80 15.60 -6.65
CA ARG A 173 -3.97 16.76 -6.97
C ARG A 173 -2.54 16.37 -7.36
N ALA A 174 -2.33 15.13 -7.81
CA ALA A 174 -1.01 14.58 -8.08
C ALA A 174 -0.17 15.46 -9.03
N GLU A 175 -0.78 16.06 -10.06
CA GLU A 175 -0.06 16.93 -11.00
C GLU A 175 0.26 18.30 -10.39
N GLU A 176 -0.68 18.90 -9.65
CA GLU A 176 -0.45 20.18 -8.95
C GLU A 176 0.69 20.05 -7.91
N LEU A 177 0.78 18.88 -7.28
CA LEU A 177 1.72 18.62 -6.20
C LEU A 177 3.09 18.10 -6.66
N ARG A 178 3.30 17.89 -7.96
CA ARG A 178 4.53 17.30 -8.52
C ARG A 178 5.83 17.89 -7.97
N HIS A 179 5.84 19.20 -7.72
CA HIS A 179 7.02 19.94 -7.22
C HIS A 179 6.87 20.38 -5.75
N SER A 180 5.85 19.89 -5.07
CA SER A 180 5.63 20.21 -3.66
C SER A 180 6.56 19.41 -2.75
N GLY A 181 6.78 19.92 -1.54
CA GLY A 181 7.40 19.17 -0.47
C GLY A 181 6.55 17.98 -0.02
N ARG A 182 7.12 17.13 0.83
CA ARG A 182 6.41 15.98 1.42
C ARG A 182 5.22 16.42 2.25
N ILE A 183 4.13 15.69 2.15
CA ILE A 183 2.85 15.97 2.80
C ILE A 183 2.66 15.00 3.95
N PRO A 184 2.58 15.47 5.21
CA PRO A 184 2.33 14.61 6.35
C PRO A 184 0.99 13.88 6.23
N VAL A 185 0.98 12.59 6.61
CA VAL A 185 -0.21 11.75 6.65
C VAL A 185 -0.18 10.88 7.90
N THR A 186 -1.33 10.31 8.27
CA THR A 186 -1.43 9.43 9.45
C THR A 186 -1.37 7.95 9.10
N ARG A 187 -1.49 7.60 7.81
CA ARG A 187 -1.53 6.22 7.32
C ARG A 187 -1.23 6.15 5.83
N PHE A 188 -0.85 4.98 5.36
CA PHE A 188 -0.65 4.68 3.94
C PHE A 188 -1.75 3.77 3.39
N GLY A 189 -1.76 3.52 2.09
CA GLY A 189 -2.55 2.53 1.39
C GLY A 189 -1.70 1.31 1.03
N GLY A 190 -2.29 0.13 1.11
CA GLY A 190 -1.58 -1.15 1.03
C GLY A 190 -0.78 -1.38 -0.24
N GLY A 191 -1.21 -0.80 -1.36
CA GLY A 191 -0.52 -0.95 -2.65
C GLY A 191 0.77 -0.16 -2.80
N LEU A 192 1.05 0.76 -1.87
CA LEU A 192 2.23 1.63 -1.92
C LEU A 192 2.54 2.18 -0.53
N MET A 193 3.43 1.53 0.20
CA MET A 193 3.88 2.01 1.50
C MET A 193 5.31 1.58 1.79
N SER A 194 6.15 2.52 2.21
CA SER A 194 7.50 2.17 2.67
C SER A 194 7.76 2.63 4.08
N PHE A 195 8.65 1.91 4.76
CA PHE A 195 9.02 2.17 6.15
C PHE A 195 10.50 1.90 6.38
N ARG A 196 11.08 2.58 7.37
CA ARG A 196 12.35 2.12 7.94
C ARG A 196 12.13 0.80 8.65
N ALA A 197 12.94 -0.20 8.35
CA ALA A 197 12.83 -1.54 8.96
C ALA A 197 12.81 -1.49 10.50
N ARG A 198 13.60 -0.60 11.11
CA ARG A 198 13.62 -0.40 12.57
C ARG A 198 12.30 0.08 13.17
N VAL A 199 11.50 0.84 12.38
CA VAL A 199 10.22 1.40 12.85
C VAL A 199 9.12 0.35 12.84
N ILE A 200 9.19 -0.59 11.90
CA ILE A 200 8.22 -1.69 11.79
C ILE A 200 8.70 -2.99 12.44
N ALA A 201 9.81 -2.94 13.19
CA ALA A 201 10.31 -4.11 13.90
C ALA A 201 9.27 -4.62 14.89
N GLY A 202 8.80 -5.85 14.71
CA GLY A 202 7.75 -6.48 15.53
C GLY A 202 6.32 -6.12 15.14
N VAL A 203 6.10 -5.22 14.17
CA VAL A 203 4.76 -4.94 13.62
C VAL A 203 4.46 -5.94 12.51
N GLN A 204 3.27 -6.53 12.54
CA GLN A 204 2.80 -7.51 11.55
C GLN A 204 1.40 -7.17 11.06
N PHE A 205 1.09 -7.59 9.83
CA PHE A 205 -0.27 -7.59 9.34
C PHE A 205 -1.11 -8.64 10.06
N ASP A 206 -2.39 -8.36 10.28
CA ASP A 206 -3.29 -9.29 10.96
C ASP A 206 -3.63 -10.50 10.07
N GLU A 207 -3.09 -11.65 10.43
CA GLU A 207 -3.27 -12.91 9.69
C GLU A 207 -4.68 -13.51 9.80
N ASN A 208 -5.54 -12.98 10.67
CA ASN A 208 -6.95 -13.36 10.72
C ASN A 208 -7.74 -12.82 9.52
N LEU A 209 -7.23 -11.79 8.84
CA LEU A 209 -7.79 -11.28 7.59
C LEU A 209 -7.52 -12.26 6.45
N ARG A 210 -8.55 -12.56 5.67
CA ARG A 210 -8.52 -13.52 4.55
C ARG A 210 -8.67 -12.81 3.20
N GLY A 211 -8.14 -13.44 2.17
CA GLY A 211 -8.25 -12.96 0.78
C GLY A 211 -7.49 -11.66 0.59
N SER A 212 -8.17 -10.63 0.11
CA SER A 212 -7.63 -9.29 -0.12
C SER A 212 -7.37 -8.48 1.15
N SER A 213 -7.72 -9.03 2.33
CA SER A 213 -7.36 -8.49 3.66
C SER A 213 -7.72 -7.00 3.85
N GLU A 214 -8.92 -6.58 3.44
CA GLU A 214 -9.31 -5.17 3.45
C GLU A 214 -9.14 -4.51 4.82
N GLY A 215 -8.41 -3.40 4.84
CA GLY A 215 -8.10 -2.61 6.04
C GLY A 215 -6.81 -2.99 6.74
N GLU A 216 -6.07 -3.98 6.23
CA GLU A 216 -4.78 -4.43 6.78
C GLU A 216 -3.72 -3.33 6.78
N ASP A 217 -3.73 -2.47 5.77
CA ASP A 217 -2.81 -1.34 5.60
C ASP A 217 -3.00 -0.27 6.68
N VAL A 218 -4.27 0.06 6.92
CA VAL A 218 -4.65 1.02 7.96
C VAL A 218 -4.34 0.44 9.34
N ASP A 219 -4.71 -0.83 9.58
CA ASP A 219 -4.41 -1.52 10.83
C ASP A 219 -2.90 -1.57 11.09
N PHE A 220 -2.10 -1.92 10.09
CA PHE A 220 -0.63 -1.92 10.19
C PHE A 220 -0.09 -0.54 10.59
N CYS A 221 -0.55 0.53 9.95
CA CYS A 221 -0.15 1.89 10.29
C CYS A 221 -0.55 2.29 11.72
N MET A 222 -1.66 1.77 12.25
CA MET A 222 -2.13 2.07 13.61
C MET A 222 -1.33 1.34 14.71
N HIS A 223 -0.54 0.33 14.34
CA HIS A 223 0.33 -0.39 15.26
C HIS A 223 1.79 0.10 15.22
N LEU A 224 2.08 1.13 14.44
CA LEU A 224 3.39 1.80 14.47
C LEU A 224 3.58 2.54 15.80
N PRO A 225 4.84 2.75 16.27
CA PRO A 225 5.12 3.61 17.40
C PRO A 225 4.40 4.97 17.25
N PRO A 226 3.79 5.51 18.31
CA PRO A 226 2.94 6.73 18.22
C PRO A 226 3.67 7.96 17.67
N GLU A 227 4.99 8.04 17.86
CA GLU A 227 5.85 9.13 17.38
C GLU A 227 6.23 8.98 15.90
N THR A 228 5.81 7.90 15.23
CA THR A 228 6.18 7.64 13.84
C THR A 228 5.61 8.71 12.90
N ARG A 229 6.52 9.41 12.21
CA ARG A 229 6.15 10.40 11.21
C ARG A 229 6.04 9.74 9.85
N LEU A 230 4.89 9.90 9.21
CA LEU A 230 4.58 9.40 7.87
C LEU A 230 4.35 10.56 6.92
N ALA A 231 4.81 10.42 5.66
CA ALA A 231 4.57 11.42 4.63
C ALA A 231 4.37 10.79 3.24
N ILE A 232 3.61 11.47 2.39
CA ILE A 232 3.58 11.20 0.95
C ILE A 232 4.59 12.15 0.28
N ASP A 233 5.51 11.59 -0.52
CA ASP A 233 6.39 12.37 -1.39
C ASP A 233 5.80 12.42 -2.80
N PRO A 234 5.28 13.58 -3.24
CA PRO A 234 4.66 13.70 -4.56
C PRO A 234 5.63 13.56 -5.74
N ARG A 235 6.93 13.53 -5.47
CA ARG A 235 7.99 13.33 -6.47
C ARG A 235 8.19 11.84 -6.80
N ALA A 236 7.90 10.93 -5.85
CA ALA A 236 7.91 9.48 -6.06
C ALA A 236 6.57 9.04 -6.67
N ARG A 237 6.54 8.78 -7.97
CA ARG A 237 5.31 8.71 -8.77
C ARG A 237 5.13 7.35 -9.43
N LEU A 238 3.89 6.88 -9.46
CA LEU A 238 3.52 5.65 -10.17
C LEU A 238 2.09 5.71 -10.72
N VAL A 239 1.83 4.82 -11.66
CA VAL A 239 0.47 4.48 -12.16
C VAL A 239 0.05 3.15 -11.54
N HIS A 240 -1.15 3.07 -10.98
CA HIS A 240 -1.73 1.83 -10.47
C HIS A 240 -2.79 1.33 -11.48
N LYS A 241 -2.55 0.19 -12.11
CA LYS A 241 -3.45 -0.35 -13.17
C LYS A 241 -4.80 -0.79 -12.62
N ALA A 242 -4.89 -1.09 -11.34
CA ALA A 242 -6.09 -1.59 -10.68
C ALA A 242 -6.65 -2.83 -11.42
N SER A 243 -5.78 -3.77 -11.77
CA SER A 243 -6.11 -4.95 -12.56
C SER A 243 -7.33 -5.71 -12.01
N PRO A 244 -8.31 -6.07 -12.84
CA PRO A 244 -9.46 -6.85 -12.41
C PRO A 244 -9.11 -8.33 -12.16
N LEU A 245 -7.96 -8.79 -12.68
CA LEU A 245 -7.52 -10.18 -12.53
C LEU A 245 -7.24 -10.50 -11.06
N GLY A 246 -7.65 -11.69 -10.63
CA GLY A 246 -7.45 -12.14 -9.24
C GLY A 246 -8.33 -11.44 -8.20
N ARG A 247 -9.10 -10.42 -8.56
CA ARG A 247 -10.08 -9.82 -7.65
C ARG A 247 -11.32 -10.69 -7.56
N ARG A 248 -11.84 -10.87 -6.35
CA ARG A 248 -13.13 -11.53 -6.15
C ARG A 248 -14.22 -10.70 -6.83
N THR A 249 -15.21 -11.38 -7.41
CA THR A 249 -16.41 -10.77 -8.03
C THR A 249 -17.38 -10.14 -7.01
N GLU A 250 -16.90 -9.81 -5.83
CA GLU A 250 -17.70 -9.16 -4.78
C GLU A 250 -17.99 -7.71 -5.15
N HIS A 251 -19.17 -7.25 -4.79
CA HIS A 251 -19.51 -5.84 -4.95
C HIS A 251 -18.53 -5.01 -4.10
N TRP A 252 -17.89 -4.00 -4.68
CA TRP A 252 -16.88 -3.15 -4.03
C TRP A 252 -17.32 -2.65 -2.63
N SER A 253 -18.63 -2.39 -2.45
CA SER A 253 -19.17 -1.91 -1.18
C SER A 253 -19.05 -2.96 -0.07
N ALA A 254 -19.15 -4.26 -0.39
CA ALA A 254 -19.01 -5.33 0.60
C ALA A 254 -17.58 -5.38 1.15
N ALA A 255 -16.56 -5.24 0.28
CA ALA A 255 -15.16 -5.18 0.69
C ALA A 255 -14.89 -3.98 1.63
N VAL A 256 -15.40 -2.79 1.28
CA VAL A 256 -15.27 -1.58 2.11
C VAL A 256 -16.00 -1.74 3.45
N VAL A 257 -17.20 -2.31 3.48
CA VAL A 257 -17.95 -2.56 4.72
C VAL A 257 -17.20 -3.54 5.62
N ARG A 258 -16.61 -4.58 5.05
CA ARG A 258 -15.82 -5.57 5.77
C ARG A 258 -14.60 -4.94 6.45
N GLY A 259 -13.77 -4.23 5.68
CA GLY A 259 -12.60 -3.53 6.22
C GLY A 259 -12.98 -2.45 7.24
N THR A 260 -14.02 -1.65 6.98
CA THR A 260 -14.50 -0.62 7.92
C THR A 260 -15.01 -1.24 9.23
N SER A 261 -15.78 -2.33 9.16
CA SER A 261 -16.26 -3.04 10.35
C SER A 261 -15.12 -3.66 11.14
N TYR A 262 -14.14 -4.26 10.47
CA TYR A 262 -12.92 -4.77 11.07
C TYR A 262 -12.17 -3.67 11.84
N LEU A 263 -11.82 -2.57 11.17
CA LEU A 263 -11.07 -1.47 11.76
C LEU A 263 -11.80 -0.84 12.96
N TYR A 264 -13.13 -0.68 12.88
CA TYR A 264 -13.90 -0.18 14.00
C TYR A 264 -13.80 -1.10 15.21
N HIS A 265 -14.06 -2.39 15.04
CA HIS A 265 -14.05 -3.33 16.15
C HIS A 265 -12.66 -3.61 16.72
N ARG A 266 -11.61 -3.40 15.94
CA ARG A 266 -10.23 -3.54 16.37
C ARG A 266 -9.69 -2.26 17.02
N ASN A 267 -9.79 -1.13 16.33
CA ASN A 267 -9.03 0.08 16.65
C ASN A 267 -9.90 1.28 17.08
N TRP A 268 -11.16 1.40 16.62
CA TRP A 268 -11.89 2.66 16.67
C TRP A 268 -13.22 2.61 17.44
N ARG A 269 -13.35 1.74 18.45
CA ARG A 269 -14.60 1.56 19.21
C ARG A 269 -15.11 2.83 19.90
N SER A 270 -14.23 3.77 20.24
CA SER A 270 -14.61 5.07 20.78
C SER A 270 -15.39 5.95 19.81
N HIS A 271 -15.37 5.62 18.50
CA HIS A 271 -16.05 6.37 17.44
C HIS A 271 -17.40 5.74 17.02
N SER A 272 -18.16 5.21 17.97
CA SER A 272 -19.40 4.43 17.72
C SER A 272 -20.47 5.22 16.95
N LEU A 273 -20.64 6.51 17.21
CA LEU A 273 -21.60 7.35 16.50
C LEU A 273 -21.23 7.54 15.02
N ALA A 274 -19.94 7.84 14.74
CA ALA A 274 -19.47 7.99 13.37
C ALA A 274 -19.54 6.67 12.61
N PHE A 275 -19.23 5.54 13.27
CA PHE A 275 -19.37 4.21 12.70
C PHE A 275 -20.83 3.86 12.39
N GLY A 276 -21.75 4.04 13.35
CA GLY A 276 -23.17 3.79 13.15
C GLY A 276 -23.74 4.60 12.00
N TRP A 277 -23.37 5.89 11.91
CA TRP A 277 -23.79 6.76 10.82
C TRP A 277 -23.25 6.29 9.45
N LEU A 278 -21.99 5.91 9.38
CA LEU A 278 -21.38 5.36 8.17
C LEU A 278 -22.05 4.04 7.74
N MET A 279 -22.35 3.15 8.71
CA MET A 279 -23.07 1.90 8.41
C MET A 279 -24.49 2.17 7.90
N THR A 280 -25.16 3.20 8.39
CA THR A 280 -26.47 3.65 7.85
C THR A 280 -26.35 4.05 6.37
N GLY A 281 -25.28 4.77 6.01
CA GLY A 281 -25.00 5.12 4.61
C GLY A 281 -24.79 3.88 3.72
N PHE A 282 -24.01 2.91 4.17
CA PHE A 282 -23.81 1.67 3.40
C PHE A 282 -25.07 0.81 3.32
N ALA A 283 -25.83 0.70 4.40
CA ALA A 283 -27.11 0.01 4.41
C ALA A 283 -28.10 0.62 3.42
N SER A 284 -28.14 1.95 3.30
CA SER A 284 -28.97 2.66 2.32
C SER A 284 -28.61 2.31 0.88
N ILE A 285 -27.29 2.24 0.57
CA ILE A 285 -26.82 1.82 -0.75
C ILE A 285 -27.22 0.37 -1.02
N ALA A 286 -27.02 -0.54 -0.06
CA ALA A 286 -27.36 -1.96 -0.21
C ALA A 286 -28.85 -2.15 -0.43
N LEU A 287 -29.70 -1.44 0.33
CA LEU A 287 -31.15 -1.49 0.20
C LEU A 287 -31.62 -0.98 -1.18
N LEU A 288 -31.13 0.19 -1.61
CA LEU A 288 -31.48 0.74 -2.93
C LEU A 288 -31.02 -0.17 -4.06
N ALA A 289 -29.84 -0.78 -3.95
CA ALA A 289 -29.35 -1.76 -4.92
C ALA A 289 -30.24 -3.02 -4.95
N SER A 290 -30.68 -3.52 -3.79
CA SER A 290 -31.58 -4.67 -3.69
C SER A 290 -32.94 -4.39 -4.35
N LEU A 291 -33.51 -3.22 -4.11
CA LEU A 291 -34.75 -2.80 -4.74
C LEU A 291 -34.61 -2.67 -6.27
N LYS A 292 -33.53 -2.04 -6.75
CA LYS A 292 -33.25 -1.87 -8.18
C LYS A 292 -33.02 -3.20 -8.89
N GLN A 293 -32.31 -4.12 -8.27
CA GLN A 293 -32.00 -5.44 -8.82
C GLN A 293 -33.12 -6.47 -8.59
N ARG A 294 -34.14 -6.14 -7.81
CA ARG A 294 -35.18 -7.07 -7.34
C ARG A 294 -34.60 -8.35 -6.74
N SER A 295 -33.57 -8.21 -5.90
CA SER A 295 -32.80 -9.29 -5.30
C SER A 295 -32.34 -8.90 -3.90
N SER A 296 -32.36 -9.83 -2.94
CA SER A 296 -31.80 -9.62 -1.60
C SER A 296 -30.27 -9.63 -1.57
N ARG A 297 -29.62 -10.09 -2.63
CA ARG A 297 -28.15 -10.30 -2.67
C ARG A 297 -27.33 -9.11 -2.21
N PRO A 298 -27.56 -7.84 -2.65
CA PRO A 298 -26.77 -6.71 -2.16
C PRO A 298 -26.93 -6.46 -0.65
N TRP A 299 -28.11 -6.72 -0.09
CA TRP A 299 -28.35 -6.63 1.35
C TRP A 299 -27.65 -7.76 2.12
N ASP A 300 -27.73 -8.98 1.63
CA ASP A 300 -27.09 -10.14 2.24
C ASP A 300 -25.58 -9.99 2.22
N ASP A 301 -24.98 -9.47 1.13
CA ASP A 301 -23.57 -9.14 1.01
C ASP A 301 -23.15 -8.08 2.06
N PHE A 302 -23.95 -7.03 2.25
CA PHE A 302 -23.71 -6.03 3.29
C PHE A 302 -23.71 -6.63 4.69
N VAL A 303 -24.74 -7.42 5.03
CA VAL A 303 -24.87 -8.05 6.36
C VAL A 303 -23.73 -9.05 6.59
N GLY A 304 -23.40 -9.85 5.58
CA GLY A 304 -22.30 -10.82 5.64
C GLY A 304 -20.96 -10.13 5.85
N ALA A 305 -20.67 -9.07 5.10
CA ALA A 305 -19.46 -8.28 5.21
C ALA A 305 -19.30 -7.62 6.59
N TYR A 306 -20.38 -7.03 7.10
CA TYR A 306 -20.40 -6.45 8.45
C TYR A 306 -20.10 -7.49 9.53
N ARG A 307 -20.77 -8.65 9.47
CA ARG A 307 -20.57 -9.74 10.46
C ARG A 307 -19.17 -10.29 10.42
N TYR A 308 -18.62 -10.51 9.23
CA TYR A 308 -17.24 -10.98 9.06
C TYR A 308 -16.23 -9.98 9.65
N GLY A 309 -16.29 -8.71 9.23
CA GLY A 309 -15.37 -7.69 9.75
C GLY A 309 -15.45 -7.53 11.26
N ARG A 310 -16.68 -7.62 11.83
CA ARG A 310 -16.89 -7.62 13.29
C ARG A 310 -16.23 -8.82 13.95
N SER A 311 -16.41 -10.02 13.44
CA SER A 311 -15.87 -11.24 14.05
C SER A 311 -14.35 -11.23 14.06
N VAL A 312 -13.72 -10.85 12.95
CA VAL A 312 -12.26 -10.76 12.84
C VAL A 312 -11.72 -9.65 13.74
N GLY A 313 -12.28 -8.44 13.68
CA GLY A 313 -11.84 -7.32 14.52
C GLY A 313 -12.02 -7.52 16.03
N LEU A 314 -12.88 -8.46 16.43
CA LEU A 314 -13.01 -8.89 17.83
C LEU A 314 -12.03 -9.98 18.23
N ALA A 315 -11.67 -10.87 17.31
CA ALA A 315 -10.75 -11.99 17.54
C ALA A 315 -9.29 -11.55 17.56
N SER A 316 -8.95 -10.47 16.87
CA SER A 316 -7.59 -9.94 16.69
C SER A 316 -7.12 -9.04 17.86
N LYS A 317 -7.52 -9.32 19.07
CA LYS A 317 -7.14 -8.53 20.27
C LYS A 317 -5.95 -9.14 20.99
#